data_54a633708b5330179ee9f15c448968f1
#
_entry.id   54a633708b5330179ee9f15c448968f1
#
_cell.length_a   1.000
_cell.length_b   1.000
_cell.length_c   1.000
_cell.angle_alpha   90.00
_cell.angle_beta   90.00
_cell.angle_gamma   90.00
#
_symmetry.space_group_name_H-M   'P 1'
#
loop_
_entity.id
_entity.type
_entity.pdbx_description
1 polymer ?
#
loop_
_entity_poly.entity_id
_entity_poly.type
_entity_poly.pdbx_seq_one_letter_code
_entity_poly.pdbx_strand_id
1 'polypeptide(L)' 'MSTLHHEEILETCYETAVEEFCTSNKLTSEMFAQIEKHEGVQIALEKKALQIFEGMLQ' A
#
# COMPACT_ATOMS: atom_id res chain seq x y z
N MET A 1 -10.69 -21.61 3.27
CA MET A 1 -9.64 -21.45 2.33
C MET A 1 -9.64 -20.15 1.59
N SER A 2 -10.79 -19.78 1.06
CA SER A 2 -10.87 -18.54 0.29
C SER A 2 -10.65 -17.29 1.12
N THR A 3 -10.92 -17.34 2.41
CA THR A 3 -10.74 -16.15 3.26
C THR A 3 -9.28 -15.72 3.35
N LEU A 4 -8.37 -16.70 3.47
CA LEU A 4 -6.96 -16.38 3.52
C LEU A 4 -6.48 -15.75 2.23
N HIS A 5 -7.01 -16.24 1.12
CA HIS A 5 -6.64 -15.71 -0.18
C HIS A 5 -6.99 -14.22 -0.30
N HIS A 6 -8.15 -13.85 0.24
CA HIS A 6 -8.57 -12.46 0.22
C HIS A 6 -7.61 -11.55 0.98
N GLU A 7 -7.17 -12.00 2.15
CA GLU A 7 -6.24 -11.22 2.95
C GLU A 7 -4.89 -11.07 2.27
N GLU A 8 -4.43 -12.13 1.60
CA GLU A 8 -3.17 -12.07 0.88
C GLU A 8 -3.22 -11.04 -0.24
N ILE A 9 -4.36 -10.95 -0.93
CA ILE A 9 -4.50 -9.98 -2.00
C ILE A 9 -4.41 -8.56 -1.45
N LEU A 10 -5.06 -8.30 -0.31
CA LEU A 10 -5.01 -6.99 0.31
C LEU A 10 -3.60 -6.63 0.74
N GLU A 11 -2.87 -7.59 1.30
CA GLU A 11 -1.48 -7.34 1.68
C GLU A 11 -0.63 -7.00 0.48
N THR A 12 -0.80 -7.73 -0.62
CA THR A 12 -0.05 -7.46 -1.84
C THR A 12 -0.37 -6.07 -2.37
N CYS A 13 -1.64 -5.68 -2.34
CA CYS A 13 -2.03 -4.35 -2.77
C CYS A 13 -1.38 -3.27 -1.92
N TYR A 14 -1.32 -3.49 -0.62
CA TYR A 14 -0.70 -2.53 0.27
C TYR A 14 0.80 -2.40 0.00
N GLU A 15 1.47 -3.53 -0.20
CA GLU A 15 2.90 -3.51 -0.51
C GLU A 15 3.17 -2.78 -1.81
N THR A 16 2.33 -3.03 -2.82
CA THR A 16 2.46 -2.33 -4.08
C THR A 16 2.25 -0.84 -3.90
N ALA A 17 1.27 -0.47 -3.07
CA ALA A 17 1.01 0.93 -2.79
C ALA A 17 2.22 1.60 -2.13
N VAL A 18 2.87 0.90 -1.19
CA VAL A 18 4.06 1.41 -0.54
C VAL A 18 5.18 1.63 -1.56
N GLU A 19 5.39 0.66 -2.43
CA GLU A 19 6.43 0.78 -3.44
C GLU A 19 6.18 1.97 -4.35
N GLU A 20 4.95 2.12 -4.82
CA GLU A 20 4.63 3.22 -5.71
C GLU A 20 4.73 4.56 -5.00
N PHE A 21 4.32 4.59 -3.74
CA PHE A 21 4.42 5.81 -2.95
C PHE A 21 5.89 6.24 -2.83
N CYS A 22 6.76 5.30 -2.49
CA CYS A 22 8.18 5.59 -2.34
C CYS A 22 8.80 6.02 -3.66
N THR A 23 8.45 5.33 -4.74
CA THR A 23 8.99 5.66 -6.05
C THR A 23 8.54 7.05 -6.50
N SER A 24 7.25 7.35 -6.34
CA SER A 24 6.71 8.64 -6.77
C SER A 24 7.33 9.80 -6.00
N ASN A 25 7.65 9.57 -4.72
CA ASN A 25 8.20 10.62 -3.88
C ASN A 25 9.71 10.53 -3.72
N LYS A 26 10.34 9.59 -4.42
CA LYS A 26 11.78 9.38 -4.39
C LYS A 26 12.28 9.16 -2.97
N LEU A 27 11.58 8.29 -2.24
CA LEU A 27 11.92 7.99 -0.87
C LEU A 27 12.75 6.72 -0.79
N THR A 28 13.76 6.75 0.10
CA THR A 28 14.48 5.52 0.42
C THR A 28 13.74 4.77 1.51
N SER A 29 14.16 3.53 1.76
CA SER A 29 13.54 2.74 2.83
C SER A 29 13.65 3.44 4.17
N GLU A 30 14.79 4.07 4.44
CA GLU A 30 14.99 4.78 5.69
C GLU A 30 14.07 5.97 5.81
N MET A 31 13.95 6.74 4.73
CA MET A 31 13.06 7.90 4.73
C MET A 31 11.63 7.49 4.95
N PHE A 32 11.21 6.43 4.27
CA PHE A 32 9.85 5.94 4.43
C PHE A 32 9.60 5.47 5.86
N ALA A 33 10.56 4.78 6.45
CA ALA A 33 10.43 4.30 7.82
C ALA A 33 10.17 5.45 8.80
N GLN A 34 10.74 6.61 8.53
CA GLN A 34 10.56 7.76 9.41
C GLN A 34 9.17 8.36 9.30
N ILE A 35 8.51 8.23 8.16
CA ILE A 35 7.21 8.86 7.95
C ILE A 35 6.06 7.85 7.90
N GLU A 36 6.35 6.55 7.93
CA GLU A 36 5.29 5.57 7.72
C GLU A 36 4.22 5.59 8.81
N LYS A 37 4.58 6.05 10.01
CA LYS A 37 3.62 6.14 11.09
C LYS A 37 2.79 7.42 11.04
N HIS A 38 3.12 8.30 10.13
CA HIS A 38 2.38 9.54 9.99
C HIS A 38 0.97 9.23 9.47
N GLU A 39 -0.02 9.84 10.11
CA GLU A 39 -1.41 9.54 9.80
C GLU A 39 -1.74 9.84 8.35
N GLY A 40 -1.28 10.97 7.84
CA GLY A 40 -1.53 11.33 6.45
C GLY A 40 -0.95 10.33 5.47
N VAL A 41 0.23 9.80 5.78
CA VAL A 41 0.87 8.82 4.92
C VAL A 41 0.07 7.53 4.93
N GLN A 42 -0.40 7.10 6.10
CA GLN A 42 -1.18 5.88 6.19
C GLN A 42 -2.49 5.99 5.44
N ILE A 43 -3.14 7.13 5.53
CA ILE A 43 -4.38 7.35 4.80
C ILE A 43 -4.13 7.28 3.29
N ALA A 44 -3.05 7.91 2.83
CA ALA A 44 -2.71 7.88 1.42
C ALA A 44 -2.43 6.46 0.94
N LEU A 45 -1.72 5.69 1.75
CA LEU A 45 -1.40 4.31 1.39
C LEU A 45 -2.65 3.45 1.33
N GLU A 46 -3.56 3.64 2.29
CA GLU A 46 -4.80 2.88 2.31
C GLU A 46 -5.65 3.17 1.07
N LYS A 47 -5.74 4.44 0.72
CA LYS A 47 -6.50 4.82 -0.47
C LYS A 47 -5.90 4.20 -1.72
N LYS A 48 -4.58 4.25 -1.82
CA LYS A 48 -3.91 3.70 -2.98
C LYS A 48 -4.08 2.19 -3.05
N ALA A 49 -3.97 1.51 -1.92
CA ALA A 49 -4.15 0.07 -1.88
C ALA A 49 -5.56 -0.32 -2.29
N LEU A 50 -6.56 0.45 -1.85
CA LEU A 50 -7.93 0.19 -2.25
C LEU A 50 -8.13 0.37 -3.75
N GLN A 51 -7.52 1.39 -4.32
CA GLN A 51 -7.60 1.61 -5.77
C GLN A 51 -7.01 0.44 -6.53
N ILE A 52 -5.88 -0.06 -6.06
CA ILE A 52 -5.24 -1.21 -6.69
C ILE A 52 -6.14 -2.44 -6.57
N PHE A 53 -6.69 -2.63 -5.39
CA PHE A 53 -7.57 -3.77 -5.13
C PHE A 53 -8.80 -3.73 -6.03
N GLU A 54 -9.42 -2.56 -6.16
CA GLU A 54 -10.58 -2.40 -7.00
C GLU A 54 -10.25 -2.68 -8.46
N GLY A 55 -9.07 -2.26 -8.89
CA GLY A 55 -8.62 -2.53 -10.24
C GLY A 55 -8.46 -4.02 -10.51
N MET A 56 -8.07 -4.77 -9.49
CA MET A 56 -7.88 -6.20 -9.63
C MET A 56 -9.20 -6.96 -9.70
N LEU A 57 -10.26 -6.37 -9.18
CA LEU A 57 -11.57 -7.01 -9.19
C LEU A 57 -12.28 -6.89 -10.54
N GLN A 58 -11.81 -6.03 -11.40
CA GLN A 58 -12.40 -5.86 -12.72
C GLN A 58 -11.74 -6.78 -13.77
#